data_3b460a7dd295b18c48dbc949a3c9db04
#
_entry.id   3b460a7dd295b18c48dbc949a3c9db04
#
_cell.length_a   1.000
_cell.length_b   1.000
_cell.length_c   1.000
_cell.angle_alpha   90.00
_cell.angle_beta   90.00
_cell.angle_gamma   90.00
#
_symmetry.space_group_name_H-M   'P 1'
#
loop_
_entity.id
_entity.type
_entity.pdbx_description
1 polymer ?
#
loop_
_entity_poly.entity_id
_entity_poly.type
_entity_poly.pdbx_seq_one_letter_code
_entity_poly.pdbx_strand_id
1 'polypeptide(L)'
;MHLPFSLDVAGRPVLVVGDGDVADRKAAVLRDAGADVTHVAPAQYRRGDAGRYWLVVTAASHSHNGIVFADAEEAGVWCNAVDDPEHC
;
A
#
# COMPACT_ATOMS: atom_id res chain seq x y z
N MET A 1 -11.68 -5.03 -5.21
CA MET A 1 -11.77 -5.48 -6.61
C MET A 1 -10.39 -5.80 -7.14
N HIS A 2 -10.25 -6.91 -7.81
CA HIS A 2 -9.01 -7.31 -8.45
C HIS A 2 -9.05 -6.95 -9.91
N LEU A 3 -8.02 -6.25 -10.38
CA LEU A 3 -7.88 -5.90 -11.79
C LEU A 3 -6.79 -6.78 -12.40
N PRO A 4 -7.10 -7.55 -13.45
CA PRO A 4 -6.15 -8.51 -14.02
C PRO A 4 -5.16 -7.83 -14.97
N PHE A 5 -4.37 -6.88 -14.47
CA PHE A 5 -3.36 -6.24 -15.28
C PHE A 5 -2.09 -6.01 -14.47
N SER A 6 -0.98 -5.91 -15.19
CA SER A 6 0.32 -5.64 -14.58
C SER A 6 0.58 -4.15 -14.48
N LEU A 7 1.20 -3.74 -13.37
CA LEU A 7 1.62 -2.37 -13.17
C LEU A 7 3.14 -2.28 -13.31
N ASP A 8 3.60 -1.30 -14.06
CA ASP A 8 5.03 -0.98 -14.09
C ASP A 8 5.32 0.01 -12.97
N VAL A 9 5.94 -0.48 -11.90
CA VAL A 9 6.23 0.34 -10.71
C VAL A 9 7.62 0.95 -10.72
N ALA A 10 8.41 0.70 -11.75
CA ALA A 10 9.79 1.19 -11.81
C ALA A 10 9.85 2.71 -11.68
N GLY A 11 10.59 3.18 -10.67
CA GLY A 11 10.74 4.61 -10.37
C GLY A 11 9.52 5.26 -9.72
N ARG A 12 8.44 4.52 -9.48
CA ARG A 12 7.22 5.08 -8.88
C ARG A 12 7.31 5.09 -7.37
N PRO A 13 6.82 6.16 -6.71
CA PRO A 13 6.74 6.20 -5.25
C PRO A 13 5.62 5.29 -4.76
N VAL A 14 5.97 4.29 -3.96
CA VAL A 14 5.03 3.30 -3.42
C VAL A 14 5.14 3.30 -1.90
N LEU A 15 3.99 3.35 -1.23
CA LEU A 15 3.92 3.25 0.22
C LEU A 15 3.51 1.83 0.60
N VAL A 16 4.25 1.23 1.52
CA VAL A 16 3.86 -0.04 2.16
C VAL A 16 3.58 0.23 3.62
N VAL A 17 2.38 -0.10 4.07
CA VAL A 17 1.95 0.05 5.46
C VAL A 17 1.83 -1.33 6.09
N GLY A 18 2.58 -1.56 7.15
CA GLY A 18 2.57 -2.84 7.85
C GLY A 18 3.91 -3.09 8.54
N ASP A 19 3.90 -3.91 9.57
CA ASP A 19 5.11 -4.21 10.36
C ASP A 19 5.36 -5.71 10.52
N GLY A 20 4.68 -6.55 9.75
CA GLY A 20 4.83 -8.00 9.79
C GLY A 20 5.50 -8.56 8.55
N ASP A 21 5.62 -9.89 8.50
CA ASP A 21 6.30 -10.60 7.41
C ASP A 21 5.65 -10.35 6.05
N VAL A 22 4.34 -10.23 6.02
CA VAL A 22 3.62 -9.99 4.75
C VAL A 22 4.00 -8.63 4.17
N ALA A 23 4.02 -7.59 5.01
CA ALA A 23 4.44 -6.25 4.58
C ALA A 23 5.90 -6.25 4.13
N ASP A 24 6.77 -6.93 4.87
CA ASP A 24 8.20 -7.02 4.54
C ASP A 24 8.40 -7.66 3.16
N ARG A 25 7.69 -8.75 2.88
CA ARG A 25 7.79 -9.43 1.58
C ARG A 25 7.26 -8.56 0.45
N LYS A 26 6.15 -7.86 0.67
CA LYS A 26 5.59 -6.96 -0.36
C LYS A 26 6.54 -5.81 -0.66
N ALA A 27 7.15 -5.23 0.37
CA ALA A 27 8.15 -4.18 0.20
C ALA A 27 9.35 -4.69 -0.61
N ALA A 28 9.84 -5.90 -0.31
CA ALA A 28 10.97 -6.50 -1.03
C ALA A 28 10.64 -6.72 -2.50
N VAL A 29 9.48 -7.29 -2.80
CA VAL A 29 9.03 -7.53 -4.18
C VAL A 29 8.95 -6.21 -4.96
N LEU A 30 8.40 -5.18 -4.35
CA LEU A 30 8.26 -3.88 -5.01
C LEU A 30 9.62 -3.23 -5.25
N ARG A 31 10.55 -3.34 -4.30
CA ARG A 31 11.92 -2.83 -4.47
C ARG A 31 12.64 -3.57 -5.59
N ASP A 32 12.49 -4.89 -5.66
CA ASP A 32 13.08 -5.70 -6.72
C ASP A 32 12.52 -5.31 -8.10
N ALA A 33 11.29 -4.86 -8.15
CA ALA A 33 10.66 -4.36 -9.38
C ALA A 33 11.05 -2.92 -9.71
N GLY A 34 11.90 -2.29 -8.90
CA GLY A 34 12.41 -0.95 -9.16
C GLY A 34 11.60 0.20 -8.57
N ALA A 35 10.60 -0.09 -7.76
CA ALA A 35 9.81 0.95 -7.11
C ALA A 35 10.62 1.70 -6.05
N ASP A 36 10.28 2.97 -5.86
CA ASP A 36 10.78 3.77 -4.76
C ASP A 36 9.87 3.54 -3.55
N VAL A 37 10.24 2.60 -2.70
CA VAL A 37 9.40 2.13 -1.61
C VAL A 37 9.68 2.88 -0.32
N THR A 38 8.62 3.43 0.27
CA THR A 38 8.60 3.88 1.65
C THR A 38 7.78 2.87 2.45
N HIS A 39 8.39 2.31 3.49
CA HIS A 39 7.77 1.28 4.31
C HIS A 39 7.59 1.81 5.72
N VAL A 40 6.36 1.85 6.21
CA VAL A 40 6.02 2.37 7.54
C VAL A 40 5.21 1.35 8.33
N ALA A 41 5.38 1.36 9.65
CA ALA A 41 4.51 0.62 10.54
C ALA A 41 3.12 1.27 10.58
N PRO A 42 2.05 0.50 10.89
CA PRO A 42 0.69 1.06 10.93
C PRO A 42 0.56 2.29 11.84
N ALA A 43 1.25 2.29 12.98
CA ALA A 43 1.22 3.40 13.92
C ALA A 43 1.90 4.67 13.39
N GLN A 44 2.70 4.56 12.36
CA GLN A 44 3.39 5.70 11.74
C GLN A 44 2.58 6.33 10.61
N TYR A 45 1.55 5.63 10.14
CA TYR A 45 0.70 6.16 9.07
C TYR A 45 -0.12 7.34 9.60
N ARG A 46 -0.14 8.42 8.83
CA ARG A 46 -0.94 9.61 9.14
C ARG A 46 -1.95 9.85 8.05
N ARG A 47 -3.11 10.35 8.45
CA ARG A 47 -4.16 10.70 7.49
C ARG A 47 -3.60 11.64 6.42
N GLY A 48 -3.87 11.30 5.17
CA GLY A 48 -3.39 12.06 4.02
C GLY A 48 -2.08 11.53 3.42
N ASP A 49 -1.36 10.63 4.11
CA ASP A 49 -0.08 10.11 3.62
C ASP A 49 -0.24 9.43 2.25
N ALA A 50 -1.33 8.70 2.04
CA ALA A 50 -1.57 7.97 0.79
C ALA A 50 -1.52 8.88 -0.44
N GLY A 51 -1.96 10.12 -0.30
CA GLY A 51 -2.01 11.07 -1.42
C GLY A 51 -0.65 11.47 -1.99
N ARG A 52 0.43 11.13 -1.30
CA ARG A 52 1.79 11.45 -1.73
C ARG A 52 2.43 10.34 -2.56
N TYR A 53 1.73 9.24 -2.76
CA TYR A 53 2.26 8.05 -3.43
C TYR A 53 1.44 7.71 -4.67
N TRP A 54 2.06 6.95 -5.55
CA TRP A 54 1.43 6.47 -6.77
C TRP A 54 0.61 5.19 -6.51
N LEU A 55 1.06 4.38 -5.55
CA LEU A 55 0.43 3.13 -5.15
C LEU A 55 0.62 2.94 -3.66
N VAL A 56 -0.39 2.41 -2.99
CA VAL A 56 -0.31 2.05 -1.58
C VAL A 56 -0.63 0.57 -1.41
N VAL A 57 0.22 -0.14 -0.68
CA VAL A 57 -0.02 -1.53 -0.27
C VAL A 57 -0.11 -1.53 1.24
N THR A 58 -1.22 -2.00 1.79
CA THR A 58 -1.39 -2.07 3.24
C THR A 58 -1.60 -3.52 3.67
N ALA A 59 -0.82 -3.97 4.64
CA ALA A 59 -0.84 -5.31 5.21
C ALA A 59 -0.85 -5.19 6.74
N ALA A 60 -1.89 -4.56 7.24
CA ALA A 60 -2.07 -4.28 8.66
C ALA A 60 -3.36 -4.93 9.17
N SER A 61 -3.87 -4.51 10.31
CA SER A 61 -5.18 -4.95 10.79
C SER A 61 -6.28 -4.45 9.87
N HIS A 62 -7.45 -5.10 9.93
CA HIS A 62 -8.60 -4.68 9.14
C HIS A 62 -8.94 -3.21 9.35
N SER A 63 -8.92 -2.73 10.59
CA SER A 63 -9.24 -1.33 10.89
C SER A 63 -8.19 -0.36 10.34
N HIS A 64 -6.90 -0.68 10.43
CA HIS A 64 -5.85 0.15 9.82
C HIS A 64 -5.96 0.14 8.30
N ASN A 65 -6.19 -1.04 7.71
CA ASN A 65 -6.40 -1.15 6.27
C ASN A 65 -7.56 -0.29 5.79
N GLY A 66 -8.65 -0.25 6.56
CA GLY A 66 -9.81 0.59 6.24
C GLY A 66 -9.48 2.07 6.20
N ILE A 67 -8.67 2.55 7.15
CA ILE A 67 -8.24 3.95 7.20
C ILE A 67 -7.37 4.28 5.99
N VAL A 68 -6.39 3.43 5.70
CA VAL A 68 -5.47 3.64 4.57
C VAL A 68 -6.22 3.59 3.25
N PHE A 69 -7.11 2.61 3.10
CA PHE A 69 -7.92 2.45 1.89
C PHE A 69 -8.80 3.69 1.64
N ALA A 70 -9.47 4.18 2.68
CA ALA A 70 -10.33 5.35 2.55
C ALA A 70 -9.54 6.60 2.15
N ASP A 71 -8.36 6.79 2.74
CA ASP A 71 -7.47 7.91 2.38
C ASP A 71 -7.01 7.81 0.94
N ALA A 72 -6.61 6.62 0.51
CA ALA A 72 -6.16 6.39 -0.86
C ALA A 72 -7.28 6.65 -1.86
N GLU A 73 -8.48 6.17 -1.56
CA GLU A 73 -9.64 6.36 -2.43
C GLU A 73 -9.99 7.84 -2.55
N GLU A 74 -9.98 8.57 -1.45
CA GLU A 74 -10.22 10.02 -1.46
C GLU A 74 -9.18 10.77 -2.29
N ALA A 75 -7.93 10.32 -2.26
CA ALA A 75 -6.83 10.93 -3.00
C ALA A 75 -6.74 10.45 -4.45
N GLY A 76 -7.54 9.47 -4.85
CA GLY A 76 -7.46 8.89 -6.19
C GLY A 76 -6.24 8.01 -6.40
N VAL A 77 -5.69 7.43 -5.33
CA VAL A 77 -4.51 6.57 -5.35
C VAL A 77 -4.95 5.11 -5.21
N TRP A 78 -4.37 4.23 -6.00
CA TRP A 78 -4.67 2.81 -5.91
C TRP A 78 -4.13 2.24 -4.60
N CYS A 79 -4.98 1.43 -3.95
CA CYS A 79 -4.63 0.77 -2.71
C CYS A 79 -4.96 -0.71 -2.80
N ASN A 80 -3.99 -1.55 -2.46
CA ASN A 80 -4.18 -2.98 -2.30
C ASN A 80 -4.04 -3.33 -0.82
N ALA A 81 -5.14 -3.78 -0.23
CA ALA A 81 -5.13 -4.28 1.15
C ALA A 81 -4.93 -5.78 1.13
N VAL A 82 -3.76 -6.23 1.52
CA VAL A 82 -3.36 -7.64 1.45
C VAL A 82 -4.17 -8.45 2.47
N ASP A 83 -4.77 -9.57 1.99
CA ASP A 83 -5.59 -10.47 2.80
C ASP A 83 -6.79 -9.78 3.46
N ASP A 84 -7.28 -8.73 2.85
CA ASP A 84 -8.46 -7.99 3.32
C ASP A 84 -9.42 -7.76 2.14
N PRO A 85 -10.32 -8.72 1.86
CA PRO A 85 -11.19 -8.65 0.67
C PRO A 85 -12.10 -7.41 0.63
N GLU A 86 -12.46 -6.84 1.77
CA GLU A 86 -13.32 -5.66 1.81
C GLU A 86 -12.61 -4.40 1.34
N HIS A 87 -11.27 -4.37 1.42
CA HIS A 87 -10.46 -3.20 1.07
C HIS A 87 -9.50 -3.48 -0.08
N CYS A 88 -9.81 -4.47 -0.88
CA CYS A 88 -8.95 -4.91 -1.97
C CYS A 88 -9.40 -4.33 -3.33
#